data_f5f838a3f71432a943437f6af9345191
#
_entry.id   f5f838a3f71432a943437f6af9345191
#
_cell.length_a   1.000
_cell.length_b   1.000
_cell.length_c   1.000
_cell.angle_alpha   90.00
_cell.angle_beta   90.00
_cell.angle_gamma   90.00
#
_symmetry.space_group_name_H-M   'P 1'
#
loop_
_entity.id
_entity.type
_entity.pdbx_description
1 polymer ?
#
loop_
_entity_poly.entity_id
_entity_poly.type
_entity_poly.pdbx_seq_one_letter_code
_entity_poly.pdbx_strand_id
1 'polypeptide(L)'
;MNGNRRSARIALAAASICAIVMATSAHAQEMPAIDNDDIGGVVRGPNGPEAGVWVIAETRDLPVRFIRIVATDDQGRFVVPDLPKANYDVWVRGYGLVDSDKIKSEPGKTLTLSAKVAPSEAAAAHYYPAIYWYSMMRIPEADQFGGKSDIPPNIRQTEWLNLMKNNGCVGCHQLGQLSTRTIPKSLGEFPNHEEAWLRRIQSGQSGESMVNIIAGQLNTVPIKYFADWTQRVANGELPAKAPTPAGRGA
;
A
#
# COMPACT_ATOMS: atom_id res chain seq x y z
N MET A 1 -8.80 -64.31 -73.77
CA MET A 1 -8.32 -64.89 -72.50
C MET A 1 -8.24 -63.71 -71.49
N ASN A 2 -9.05 -63.87 -70.51
CA ASN A 2 -9.35 -63.17 -69.28
C ASN A 2 -8.42 -62.05 -68.82
N GLY A 3 -8.95 -60.86 -68.63
CA GLY A 3 -8.39 -59.78 -67.93
C GLY A 3 -9.41 -59.09 -67.04
N ASN A 4 -9.25 -59.24 -65.75
CA ASN A 4 -10.13 -58.86 -64.67
C ASN A 4 -10.08 -57.37 -64.40
N ARG A 5 -11.19 -56.67 -64.55
CA ARG A 5 -11.30 -55.25 -64.11
C ARG A 5 -11.70 -55.24 -62.64
N ARG A 6 -10.81 -54.82 -61.75
CA ARG A 6 -11.15 -54.47 -60.35
C ARG A 6 -11.42 -52.99 -60.23
N SER A 7 -12.67 -52.68 -59.98
CA SER A 7 -13.15 -51.32 -59.67
C SER A 7 -12.67 -50.88 -58.31
N ALA A 8 -11.92 -49.81 -58.25
CA ALA A 8 -11.59 -49.17 -57.03
C ALA A 8 -12.75 -48.27 -56.56
N ARG A 9 -13.33 -48.61 -55.44
CA ARG A 9 -14.30 -47.74 -54.75
C ARG A 9 -13.56 -46.77 -53.90
N ILE A 10 -13.62 -45.49 -54.22
CA ILE A 10 -13.12 -44.36 -53.39
C ILE A 10 -14.17 -44.10 -52.34
N ALA A 11 -13.84 -44.42 -51.07
CA ALA A 11 -14.67 -44.04 -49.93
C ALA A 11 -14.30 -42.62 -49.53
N LEU A 12 -15.21 -41.65 -49.70
CA LEU A 12 -15.12 -40.32 -49.16
C LEU A 12 -15.40 -40.39 -47.65
N ALA A 13 -14.38 -40.22 -46.82
CA ALA A 13 -14.54 -40.02 -45.39
C ALA A 13 -14.83 -38.51 -45.14
N ALA A 14 -16.07 -38.20 -44.84
CA ALA A 14 -16.45 -36.87 -44.37
C ALA A 14 -15.97 -36.70 -42.92
N ALA A 15 -14.89 -35.99 -42.72
CA ALA A 15 -14.42 -35.56 -41.38
C ALA A 15 -15.28 -34.38 -40.91
N SER A 16 -16.28 -34.63 -40.08
CA SER A 16 -17.00 -33.61 -39.34
C SER A 16 -16.08 -32.99 -38.29
N ILE A 17 -15.54 -31.82 -38.55
CA ILE A 17 -14.84 -31.00 -37.58
C ILE A 17 -15.91 -30.35 -36.68
N CYS A 18 -16.18 -30.97 -35.51
CA CYS A 18 -16.92 -30.32 -34.42
C CYS A 18 -16.04 -29.19 -33.85
N ALA A 19 -16.22 -27.96 -34.29
CA ALA A 19 -15.69 -26.79 -33.65
C ALA A 19 -16.41 -26.61 -32.31
N ILE A 20 -15.80 -27.07 -31.23
CA ILE A 20 -16.24 -26.75 -29.87
C ILE A 20 -15.91 -25.27 -29.67
N VAL A 21 -16.89 -24.42 -29.90
CA VAL A 21 -16.86 -23.02 -29.47
C VAL A 21 -16.96 -23.06 -27.95
N MET A 22 -15.82 -22.98 -27.27
CA MET A 22 -15.76 -22.68 -25.84
C MET A 22 -16.30 -21.24 -25.67
N ALA A 23 -17.60 -21.12 -25.49
CA ALA A 23 -18.20 -19.90 -24.99
C ALA A 23 -17.66 -19.70 -23.58
N THR A 24 -16.61 -18.89 -23.43
CA THR A 24 -16.25 -18.31 -22.15
C THR A 24 -17.44 -17.47 -21.73
N SER A 25 -18.29 -18.04 -20.88
CA SER A 25 -19.35 -17.30 -20.22
C SER A 25 -18.66 -16.18 -19.43
N ALA A 26 -18.65 -14.97 -19.97
CA ALA A 26 -18.36 -13.79 -19.18
C ALA A 26 -19.45 -13.76 -18.11
N HIS A 27 -19.16 -14.32 -16.93
CA HIS A 27 -20.03 -14.19 -15.79
C HIS A 27 -20.13 -12.69 -15.53
N ALA A 28 -21.30 -12.13 -15.81
CA ALA A 28 -21.61 -10.75 -15.41
C ALA A 28 -21.37 -10.71 -13.90
N GLN A 29 -20.40 -9.89 -13.49
CA GLN A 29 -20.04 -9.74 -12.09
C GLN A 29 -21.30 -9.23 -11.37
N GLU A 30 -21.84 -10.06 -10.47
CA GLU A 30 -23.05 -9.74 -9.74
C GLU A 30 -22.77 -8.55 -8.80
N MET A 31 -23.59 -7.51 -8.93
CA MET A 31 -23.50 -6.33 -8.06
C MET A 31 -23.94 -6.72 -6.65
N PRO A 32 -23.27 -6.23 -5.59
CA PRO A 32 -23.69 -6.49 -4.23
C PRO A 32 -25.07 -5.87 -3.95
N ALA A 33 -25.85 -6.55 -3.11
CA ALA A 33 -27.07 -5.94 -2.58
C ALA A 33 -26.70 -4.79 -1.66
N ILE A 34 -27.40 -3.67 -1.79
CA ILE A 34 -27.25 -2.45 -0.98
C ILE A 34 -28.62 -1.96 -0.53
N ASP A 35 -28.65 -1.18 0.52
CA ASP A 35 -29.82 -0.41 0.92
C ASP A 35 -29.65 1.10 0.65
N ASN A 36 -30.55 1.92 1.23
CA ASN A 36 -30.66 3.34 0.85
C ASN A 36 -29.53 4.22 1.43
N ASP A 37 -28.79 3.73 2.42
CA ASP A 37 -27.66 4.45 3.04
C ASP A 37 -26.29 3.82 2.73
N ASP A 38 -26.24 2.85 1.80
CA ASP A 38 -25.02 2.24 1.30
C ASP A 38 -24.56 2.84 -0.03
N ILE A 39 -23.26 2.74 -0.30
CA ILE A 39 -22.70 2.83 -1.66
C ILE A 39 -22.04 1.48 -1.97
N GLY A 40 -22.56 0.76 -2.96
CA GLY A 40 -21.99 -0.50 -3.38
C GLY A 40 -21.42 -0.48 -4.78
N GLY A 41 -20.83 -1.59 -5.20
CA GLY A 41 -20.34 -1.71 -6.56
C GLY A 41 -19.23 -2.70 -6.78
N VAL A 42 -18.51 -2.50 -7.89
CA VAL A 42 -17.39 -3.33 -8.30
C VAL A 42 -16.20 -2.47 -8.68
N VAL A 43 -15.00 -3.00 -8.41
CA VAL A 43 -13.74 -2.42 -8.87
C VAL A 43 -13.14 -3.33 -9.94
N ARG A 44 -12.71 -2.73 -11.04
CA ARG A 44 -12.06 -3.42 -12.16
C ARG A 44 -10.69 -2.82 -12.41
N GLY A 45 -9.71 -3.67 -12.63
CA GLY A 45 -8.40 -3.34 -13.16
C GLY A 45 -8.24 -3.76 -14.62
N PRO A 46 -7.05 -3.61 -15.20
CA PRO A 46 -6.77 -3.99 -16.58
C PRO A 46 -7.01 -5.47 -16.87
N ASN A 47 -6.83 -6.33 -15.88
CA ASN A 47 -6.88 -7.79 -16.01
C ASN A 47 -8.17 -8.41 -15.44
N GLY A 48 -9.12 -7.61 -14.98
CA GLY A 48 -10.38 -8.09 -14.44
C GLY A 48 -10.76 -7.48 -13.09
N PRO A 49 -11.50 -8.21 -12.25
CA PRO A 49 -11.85 -7.75 -10.90
C PRO A 49 -10.62 -7.46 -10.04
N GLU A 50 -10.66 -6.39 -9.25
CA GLU A 50 -9.59 -6.02 -8.33
C GLU A 50 -9.92 -6.41 -6.90
N ALA A 51 -9.34 -7.51 -6.43
CA ALA A 51 -9.50 -8.01 -5.07
C ALA A 51 -8.60 -7.27 -4.06
N GLY A 52 -9.10 -7.09 -2.83
CA GLY A 52 -8.31 -6.56 -1.71
C GLY A 52 -7.83 -5.12 -1.90
N VAL A 53 -8.50 -4.34 -2.76
CA VAL A 53 -8.23 -2.90 -2.90
C VAL A 53 -9.17 -2.11 -2.00
N TRP A 54 -8.74 -0.92 -1.60
CA TRP A 54 -9.54 -0.05 -0.75
C TRP A 54 -10.42 0.83 -1.60
N VAL A 55 -11.72 0.83 -1.30
CA VAL A 55 -12.66 1.80 -1.78
C VAL A 55 -12.88 2.84 -0.67
N ILE A 56 -12.64 4.08 -1.00
CA ILE A 56 -12.66 5.20 -0.07
C ILE A 56 -13.83 6.10 -0.46
N ALA A 57 -14.75 6.35 0.48
CA ALA A 57 -15.82 7.33 0.34
C ALA A 57 -15.57 8.47 1.32
N GLU A 58 -15.41 9.68 0.80
CA GLU A 58 -15.13 10.90 1.59
C GLU A 58 -16.13 11.98 1.27
N THR A 59 -16.60 12.67 2.31
CA THR A 59 -17.40 13.88 2.15
C THR A 59 -16.93 15.02 3.05
N ARG A 60 -17.16 16.24 2.58
CA ARG A 60 -17.00 17.49 3.33
C ARG A 60 -18.31 18.26 3.48
N ASP A 61 -19.43 17.68 3.06
CA ASP A 61 -20.76 18.28 3.16
C ASP A 61 -21.35 18.17 4.58
N LEU A 62 -20.69 17.43 5.47
CA LEU A 62 -21.06 17.29 6.88
C LEU A 62 -20.30 18.31 7.75
N PRO A 63 -20.76 18.58 8.99
CA PRO A 63 -20.08 19.52 9.90
C PRO A 63 -18.60 19.18 10.17
N VAL A 64 -18.24 17.90 10.06
CA VAL A 64 -16.86 17.41 10.11
C VAL A 64 -16.58 16.55 8.89
N ARG A 65 -15.31 16.54 8.46
CA ARG A 65 -14.87 15.65 7.40
C ARG A 65 -15.19 14.20 7.78
N PHE A 66 -15.93 13.53 6.92
CA PHE A 66 -16.28 12.12 7.12
C PHE A 66 -15.65 11.26 6.04
N ILE A 67 -15.09 10.13 6.44
CA ILE A 67 -14.45 9.17 5.54
C ILE A 67 -14.78 7.75 5.99
N ARG A 68 -15.14 6.90 5.04
CA ARG A 68 -15.32 5.46 5.25
C ARG A 68 -14.48 4.71 4.23
N ILE A 69 -13.84 3.62 4.66
CA ILE A 69 -12.95 2.82 3.81
C ILE A 69 -13.35 1.36 3.99
N VAL A 70 -13.52 0.67 2.86
CA VAL A 70 -13.76 -0.78 2.81
C VAL A 70 -12.80 -1.44 1.84
N ALA A 71 -12.60 -2.76 1.95
CA ALA A 71 -11.84 -3.54 1.00
C ALA A 71 -12.77 -4.31 0.06
N THR A 72 -12.34 -4.51 -1.19
CA THR A 72 -13.05 -5.36 -2.13
C THR A 72 -12.85 -6.84 -1.81
N ASP A 73 -13.87 -7.66 -2.12
CA ASP A 73 -13.78 -9.11 -2.09
C ASP A 73 -12.99 -9.68 -3.30
N ASP A 74 -12.87 -11.02 -3.38
CA ASP A 74 -12.15 -11.71 -4.46
C ASP A 74 -12.76 -11.47 -5.85
N GLN A 75 -14.00 -11.05 -5.93
CA GLN A 75 -14.70 -10.66 -7.15
C GLN A 75 -14.65 -9.14 -7.40
N GLY A 76 -13.88 -8.40 -6.61
CA GLY A 76 -13.78 -6.94 -6.71
C GLY A 76 -15.03 -6.19 -6.26
N ARG A 77 -15.97 -6.84 -5.55
CA ARG A 77 -17.20 -6.23 -5.06
C ARG A 77 -16.95 -5.51 -3.73
N PHE A 78 -17.70 -4.44 -3.49
CA PHE A 78 -17.63 -3.68 -2.25
C PHE A 78 -19.00 -3.15 -1.84
N VAL A 79 -19.16 -2.94 -0.53
CA VAL A 79 -20.25 -2.14 0.05
C VAL A 79 -19.62 -1.21 1.08
N VAL A 80 -19.89 0.08 0.97
CA VAL A 80 -19.58 1.10 1.96
C VAL A 80 -20.88 1.37 2.72
N PRO A 81 -21.04 0.79 3.93
CA PRO A 81 -22.32 0.78 4.61
C PRO A 81 -22.57 2.03 5.47
N ASP A 82 -23.83 2.25 5.83
CA ASP A 82 -24.27 3.21 6.85
C ASP A 82 -23.72 4.64 6.62
N LEU A 83 -23.85 5.17 5.42
CA LEU A 83 -23.35 6.48 5.06
C LEU A 83 -24.40 7.58 5.39
N PRO A 84 -24.02 8.64 6.14
CA PRO A 84 -24.85 9.83 6.26
C PRO A 84 -25.22 10.40 4.88
N LYS A 85 -26.44 10.96 4.77
CA LYS A 85 -26.90 11.58 3.53
C LYS A 85 -26.03 12.79 3.17
N ALA A 86 -25.22 12.65 2.13
CA ALA A 86 -24.28 13.67 1.61
C ALA A 86 -23.79 13.27 0.22
N ASN A 87 -23.11 14.18 -0.47
CA ASN A 87 -22.34 13.84 -1.67
C ASN A 87 -20.94 13.35 -1.29
N TYR A 88 -20.54 12.22 -1.84
CA TYR A 88 -19.26 11.60 -1.58
C TYR A 88 -18.36 11.64 -2.80
N ASP A 89 -17.09 11.89 -2.57
CA ASP A 89 -16.02 11.52 -3.49
C ASP A 89 -15.66 10.06 -3.22
N VAL A 90 -15.78 9.19 -4.24
CA VAL A 90 -15.48 7.76 -4.13
C VAL A 90 -14.34 7.40 -5.08
N TRP A 91 -13.29 6.75 -4.57
CA TRP A 91 -12.13 6.33 -5.36
C TRP A 91 -11.50 5.06 -4.82
N VAL A 92 -10.58 4.49 -5.61
CA VAL A 92 -9.86 3.26 -5.32
C VAL A 92 -8.40 3.56 -4.98
N ARG A 93 -7.87 2.83 -4.01
CA ARG A 93 -6.46 2.80 -3.62
C ARG A 93 -6.03 1.36 -3.32
N GLY A 94 -4.79 1.01 -3.60
CA GLY A 94 -4.26 -0.33 -3.25
C GLY A 94 -2.77 -0.47 -3.53
N TYR A 95 -2.20 -1.58 -3.10
CA TYR A 95 -0.81 -1.88 -3.38
C TYR A 95 -0.60 -2.11 -4.89
N GLY A 96 0.45 -1.52 -5.47
CA GLY A 96 0.70 -1.55 -6.90
C GLY A 96 -0.16 -0.58 -7.72
N LEU A 97 -1.04 0.17 -7.05
CA LEU A 97 -1.92 1.17 -7.68
C LEU A 97 -1.55 2.58 -7.22
N VAL A 98 -2.05 3.56 -7.95
CA VAL A 98 -2.21 4.95 -7.50
C VAL A 98 -3.69 5.23 -7.27
N ASP A 99 -4.02 6.35 -6.63
CA ASP A 99 -5.42 6.76 -6.49
C ASP A 99 -6.08 6.85 -7.86
N SER A 100 -7.25 6.23 -7.96
CA SER A 100 -8.09 6.38 -9.15
C SER A 100 -8.72 7.78 -9.21
N ASP A 101 -9.34 8.08 -10.34
CA ASP A 101 -10.17 9.26 -10.44
C ASP A 101 -11.33 9.17 -9.42
N LYS A 102 -11.69 10.31 -8.85
CA LYS A 102 -12.80 10.41 -7.88
C LYS A 102 -14.12 10.51 -8.63
N ILE A 103 -15.08 9.67 -8.24
CA ILE A 103 -16.44 9.68 -8.75
C ILE A 103 -17.36 10.25 -7.69
N LYS A 104 -18.18 11.23 -8.06
CA LYS A 104 -19.23 11.75 -7.17
C LYS A 104 -20.38 10.74 -7.07
N SER A 105 -20.82 10.48 -5.85
CA SER A 105 -21.94 9.58 -5.56
C SER A 105 -22.71 10.00 -4.31
N GLU A 106 -23.89 9.45 -4.18
CA GLU A 106 -24.72 9.56 -2.98
C GLU A 106 -25.07 8.15 -2.48
N PRO A 107 -25.44 7.97 -1.21
CA PRO A 107 -25.98 6.70 -0.70
C PRO A 107 -27.15 6.18 -1.53
N GLY A 108 -27.33 4.86 -1.58
CA GLY A 108 -28.30 4.16 -2.40
C GLY A 108 -27.86 3.97 -3.86
N LYS A 109 -26.60 4.21 -4.21
CA LYS A 109 -26.07 4.08 -5.58
C LYS A 109 -25.07 2.95 -5.69
N THR A 110 -25.05 2.32 -6.88
CA THR A 110 -24.04 1.33 -7.27
C THR A 110 -23.06 1.93 -8.28
N LEU A 111 -21.75 1.62 -8.12
CA LEU A 111 -20.67 2.17 -8.92
C LEU A 111 -19.86 1.06 -9.60
N THR A 112 -19.33 1.38 -10.78
CA THR A 112 -18.21 0.64 -11.37
C THR A 112 -16.98 1.54 -11.32
N LEU A 113 -16.01 1.16 -10.49
CA LEU A 113 -14.77 1.90 -10.33
C LEU A 113 -13.64 1.23 -11.10
N SER A 114 -12.71 2.02 -11.59
CA SER A 114 -11.52 1.53 -12.30
C SER A 114 -10.28 1.74 -11.45
N ALA A 115 -9.55 0.66 -11.17
CA ALA A 115 -8.25 0.74 -10.52
C ALA A 115 -7.21 1.30 -11.50
N LYS A 116 -6.28 2.12 -11.00
CA LYS A 116 -5.23 2.75 -11.78
C LYS A 116 -3.88 2.20 -11.38
N VAL A 117 -3.28 1.41 -12.25
CA VAL A 117 -1.95 0.83 -12.01
C VAL A 117 -0.92 1.94 -11.84
N ALA A 118 -0.04 1.78 -10.85
CA ALA A 118 1.04 2.74 -10.61
C ALA A 118 2.01 2.76 -11.81
N PRO A 119 2.41 3.94 -12.29
CA PRO A 119 3.33 4.06 -13.44
C PRO A 119 4.77 3.64 -13.10
N SER A 120 5.10 3.48 -11.82
CA SER A 120 6.41 3.05 -11.35
C SER A 120 6.32 2.45 -9.95
N GLU A 121 7.35 1.70 -9.54
CA GLU A 121 7.47 1.19 -8.15
C GLU A 121 7.52 2.33 -7.13
N ALA A 122 8.17 3.44 -7.45
CA ALA A 122 8.20 4.62 -6.58
C ALA A 122 6.80 5.21 -6.37
N ALA A 123 5.99 5.30 -7.42
CA ALA A 123 4.61 5.74 -7.33
C ALA A 123 3.76 4.77 -6.50
N ALA A 124 3.93 3.46 -6.68
CA ALA A 124 3.25 2.45 -5.87
C ALA A 124 3.66 2.53 -4.39
N ALA A 125 4.96 2.63 -4.11
CA ALA A 125 5.50 2.71 -2.75
C ALA A 125 5.02 3.94 -1.98
N HIS A 126 4.63 5.01 -2.68
CA HIS A 126 4.08 6.20 -2.03
C HIS A 126 2.84 5.88 -1.16
N TYR A 127 2.07 4.88 -1.56
CA TYR A 127 0.85 4.43 -0.88
C TYR A 127 1.09 3.33 0.16
N TYR A 128 2.34 2.89 0.34
CA TYR A 128 2.64 1.87 1.35
C TYR A 128 2.50 2.43 2.76
N PRO A 129 2.00 1.61 3.71
CA PRO A 129 1.97 1.95 5.11
C PRO A 129 3.33 2.37 5.63
N ALA A 130 3.34 3.25 6.63
CA ALA A 130 4.56 3.77 7.24
C ALA A 130 5.53 2.68 7.68
N ILE A 131 5.02 1.53 8.14
CA ILE A 131 5.85 0.41 8.60
C ILE A 131 6.80 -0.13 7.53
N TYR A 132 6.41 -0.14 6.26
CA TYR A 132 7.29 -0.56 5.16
C TYR A 132 8.49 0.38 5.01
N TRP A 133 8.26 1.67 5.11
CA TRP A 133 9.31 2.69 5.07
C TRP A 133 10.18 2.66 6.33
N TYR A 134 9.58 2.43 7.50
CA TYR A 134 10.32 2.34 8.74
C TYR A 134 11.18 1.07 8.84
N SER A 135 10.76 -0.03 8.21
CA SER A 135 11.54 -1.28 8.16
C SER A 135 12.89 -1.12 7.43
N MET A 136 13.04 -0.08 6.59
CA MET A 136 14.32 0.23 5.94
C MET A 136 15.37 0.80 6.91
N MET A 137 14.96 1.30 8.08
CA MET A 137 15.90 1.82 9.06
C MET A 137 16.77 0.71 9.62
N ARG A 138 18.08 0.84 9.46
CA ARG A 138 19.04 -0.09 10.02
C ARG A 138 19.05 -0.01 11.53
N ILE A 139 19.39 -1.12 12.17
CA ILE A 139 19.58 -1.21 13.62
C ILE A 139 21.02 -1.63 13.89
N PRO A 140 21.60 -1.30 15.07
CA PRO A 140 22.92 -1.78 15.43
C PRO A 140 22.96 -3.30 15.49
N GLU A 141 24.04 -3.88 14.99
CA GLU A 141 24.31 -5.32 15.10
C GLU A 141 24.53 -5.74 16.56
N ALA A 142 24.29 -6.99 16.88
CA ALA A 142 24.34 -7.48 18.25
C ALA A 142 25.73 -7.32 18.90
N ASP A 143 26.79 -7.40 18.12
CA ASP A 143 28.19 -7.24 18.54
C ASP A 143 28.57 -5.78 18.84
N GLN A 144 27.75 -4.79 18.48
CA GLN A 144 27.98 -3.37 18.78
C GLN A 144 27.52 -2.98 20.20
N PHE A 145 26.82 -3.87 20.91
CA PHE A 145 26.37 -3.66 22.26
C PHE A 145 27.40 -4.13 23.30
N GLY A 146 27.23 -3.71 24.57
CA GLY A 146 28.11 -4.10 25.67
C GLY A 146 29.45 -3.37 25.71
N GLY A 147 29.48 -2.10 25.30
CA GLY A 147 30.65 -1.23 25.37
C GLY A 147 31.64 -1.41 24.20
N LYS A 148 31.21 -2.03 23.09
CA LYS A 148 32.03 -2.27 21.89
C LYS A 148 31.82 -1.20 20.81
N SER A 149 30.99 -0.22 21.05
CA SER A 149 30.70 0.91 20.14
C SER A 149 30.33 2.15 20.96
N ASP A 150 29.87 3.20 20.28
CA ASP A 150 29.37 4.45 20.92
C ASP A 150 28.05 4.24 21.71
N ILE A 151 27.43 3.07 21.60
CA ILE A 151 26.23 2.74 22.36
C ILE A 151 26.60 2.62 23.83
N PRO A 152 25.85 3.29 24.74
CA PRO A 152 26.12 3.19 26.16
C PRO A 152 26.20 1.72 26.61
N PRO A 153 27.22 1.34 27.43
CA PRO A 153 27.49 -0.07 27.75
C PRO A 153 26.38 -0.74 28.55
N ASN A 154 25.54 0.02 29.23
CA ASN A 154 24.35 -0.44 29.93
C ASN A 154 23.14 -0.69 29.03
N ILE A 155 23.18 -0.24 27.75
CA ILE A 155 22.10 -0.47 26.79
C ILE A 155 22.34 -1.78 26.05
N ARG A 156 21.39 -2.71 26.15
CA ARG A 156 21.36 -3.95 25.37
C ARG A 156 20.52 -3.73 24.09
N GLN A 157 20.69 -4.62 23.13
CA GLN A 157 19.91 -4.57 21.88
C GLN A 157 18.39 -4.57 22.11
N THR A 158 17.92 -5.32 23.11
CA THR A 158 16.49 -5.37 23.48
C THR A 158 15.98 -4.01 23.98
N GLU A 159 16.77 -3.29 24.74
CA GLU A 159 16.43 -1.95 25.24
C GLU A 159 16.45 -0.92 24.12
N TRP A 160 17.45 -1.00 23.21
CA TRP A 160 17.48 -0.20 22.00
C TRP A 160 16.21 -0.40 21.17
N LEU A 161 15.85 -1.65 20.88
CA LEU A 161 14.64 -1.99 20.10
C LEU A 161 13.37 -1.52 20.80
N ASN A 162 13.30 -1.62 22.12
CA ASN A 162 12.14 -1.14 22.88
C ASN A 162 12.01 0.39 22.76
N LEU A 163 13.10 1.14 22.91
CA LEU A 163 13.08 2.61 22.79
C LEU A 163 12.78 3.06 21.36
N MET A 164 13.35 2.40 20.36
CA MET A 164 13.21 2.80 18.97
C MET A 164 11.91 2.31 18.32
N LYS A 165 11.40 1.12 18.71
CA LYS A 165 10.29 0.44 18.01
C LYS A 165 9.02 0.22 18.82
N ASN A 166 9.03 0.51 20.11
CA ASN A 166 7.85 0.31 20.99
C ASN A 166 7.49 1.58 21.77
N ASN A 167 8.15 1.81 22.89
CA ASN A 167 7.71 2.78 23.90
C ASN A 167 8.28 4.17 23.71
N GLY A 168 9.38 4.32 22.99
CA GLY A 168 10.02 5.62 22.79
C GLY A 168 9.45 6.36 21.59
N CYS A 169 10.12 6.24 20.45
CA CYS A 169 9.78 7.03 19.26
C CYS A 169 8.39 6.70 18.71
N VAL A 170 8.01 5.43 18.66
CA VAL A 170 6.74 4.98 18.05
C VAL A 170 5.54 5.23 18.95
N GLY A 171 5.77 5.42 20.25
CA GLY A 171 4.69 5.73 21.20
C GLY A 171 4.00 7.07 20.95
N CYS A 172 4.69 8.06 20.37
CA CYS A 172 4.14 9.37 20.12
C CYS A 172 3.72 9.61 18.66
N HIS A 173 4.38 8.99 17.70
CA HIS A 173 4.06 9.13 16.28
C HIS A 173 4.54 7.94 15.45
N GLN A 174 3.86 7.67 14.35
CA GLN A 174 4.22 6.58 13.46
C GLN A 174 5.43 6.95 12.60
N LEU A 175 6.58 6.34 12.87
CA LEU A 175 7.77 6.47 12.04
C LEU A 175 7.54 5.81 10.67
N GLY A 176 8.13 6.39 9.62
CA GLY A 176 7.97 5.91 8.24
C GLY A 176 6.88 6.64 7.44
N GLN A 177 5.99 7.39 8.09
CA GLN A 177 5.11 8.30 7.36
C GLN A 177 5.92 9.43 6.69
N LEU A 178 5.35 10.09 5.68
CA LEU A 178 6.07 11.06 4.85
C LEU A 178 6.79 12.14 5.67
N SER A 179 6.12 12.67 6.69
CA SER A 179 6.67 13.69 7.57
C SER A 179 7.89 13.23 8.39
N THR A 180 8.07 11.92 8.60
CA THR A 180 9.20 11.38 9.38
C THR A 180 10.31 10.81 8.52
N ARG A 181 9.99 10.25 7.34
CA ARG A 181 10.98 9.66 6.41
C ARG A 181 11.65 10.69 5.49
N THR A 182 11.19 11.94 5.51
CA THR A 182 11.77 13.05 4.74
C THR A 182 12.19 14.17 5.69
N ILE A 183 13.14 15.01 5.26
CA ILE A 183 13.49 16.25 5.96
C ILE A 183 12.61 17.36 5.35
N PRO A 184 11.64 17.89 6.09
CA PRO A 184 10.75 18.91 5.57
C PRO A 184 11.48 20.27 5.44
N LYS A 185 11.23 21.00 4.36
CA LYS A 185 11.82 22.33 4.15
C LYS A 185 11.52 23.32 5.27
N SER A 186 10.36 23.16 5.93
CA SER A 186 9.98 23.99 7.08
C SER A 186 10.90 23.84 8.31
N LEU A 187 11.70 22.76 8.37
CA LEU A 187 12.67 22.56 9.44
C LEU A 187 13.91 23.44 9.26
N GLY A 188 14.23 23.83 8.04
CA GLY A 188 15.42 24.58 7.62
C GLY A 188 16.23 23.85 6.56
N GLU A 189 17.34 24.45 6.16
CA GLU A 189 18.35 23.86 5.29
C GLU A 189 19.53 23.39 6.12
N PHE A 190 20.07 22.22 5.81
CA PHE A 190 21.13 21.56 6.57
C PHE A 190 22.18 21.00 5.63
N PRO A 191 23.47 21.01 6.03
CA PRO A 191 24.56 20.43 5.23
C PRO A 191 24.42 18.92 5.03
N ASN A 192 23.79 18.22 5.99
CA ASN A 192 23.60 16.79 5.97
C ASN A 192 22.38 16.39 6.82
N HIS A 193 21.97 15.12 6.73
CA HIS A 193 20.82 14.60 7.45
C HIS A 193 21.06 14.44 8.96
N GLU A 194 22.30 14.32 9.43
CA GLU A 194 22.59 14.24 10.87
C GLU A 194 22.26 15.57 11.56
N GLU A 195 22.69 16.69 11.00
CA GLU A 195 22.35 18.02 11.52
C GLU A 195 20.85 18.30 11.45
N ALA A 196 20.21 17.88 10.36
CA ALA A 196 18.75 17.96 10.23
C ALA A 196 18.04 17.20 11.35
N TRP A 197 18.50 15.99 11.68
CA TRP A 197 17.92 15.18 12.76
C TRP A 197 18.24 15.74 14.15
N LEU A 198 19.44 16.25 14.39
CA LEU A 198 19.75 16.97 15.64
C LEU A 198 18.82 18.16 15.86
N ARG A 199 18.54 18.93 14.80
CA ARG A 199 17.57 20.03 14.88
C ARG A 199 16.14 19.50 15.08
N ARG A 200 15.78 18.41 14.42
CA ARG A 200 14.42 17.84 14.47
C ARG A 200 14.04 17.38 15.86
N ILE A 201 14.91 16.66 16.56
CA ILE A 201 14.61 16.16 17.91
C ILE A 201 14.42 17.28 18.94
N GLN A 202 14.88 18.49 18.64
CA GLN A 202 14.71 19.67 19.49
C GLN A 202 13.42 20.45 19.17
N SER A 203 12.68 20.06 18.13
CA SER A 203 11.52 20.82 17.65
C SER A 203 10.20 20.19 18.05
N GLY A 204 9.16 21.05 18.15
CA GLY A 204 7.80 20.65 18.48
C GLY A 204 7.55 20.44 19.97
N GLN A 205 6.31 20.09 20.30
CA GLN A 205 5.85 19.95 21.70
C GLN A 205 6.55 18.80 22.44
N SER A 206 7.02 17.78 21.75
CA SER A 206 7.70 16.61 22.31
C SER A 206 9.22 16.67 22.17
N GLY A 207 9.79 17.84 21.88
CA GLY A 207 11.24 18.02 21.75
C GLY A 207 12.01 17.54 22.97
N GLU A 208 11.57 17.89 24.17
CA GLU A 208 12.18 17.45 25.41
C GLU A 208 12.22 15.91 25.51
N SER A 209 11.11 15.23 25.26
CA SER A 209 11.06 13.76 25.28
C SER A 209 11.98 13.13 24.26
N MET A 210 12.04 13.66 23.04
CA MET A 210 12.94 13.18 21.99
C MET A 210 14.41 13.36 22.37
N VAL A 211 14.77 14.53 22.90
CA VAL A 211 16.15 14.81 23.37
C VAL A 211 16.51 13.88 24.52
N ASN A 212 15.62 13.70 25.51
CA ASN A 212 15.87 12.82 26.65
C ASN A 212 16.13 11.37 26.22
N ILE A 213 15.40 10.84 25.26
CA ILE A 213 15.61 9.48 24.75
C ILE A 213 16.90 9.43 23.91
N ILE A 214 17.03 10.28 22.92
CA ILE A 214 18.08 10.16 21.90
C ILE A 214 19.43 10.61 22.47
N ALA A 215 19.50 11.75 23.15
CA ALA A 215 20.74 12.25 23.71
C ALA A 215 20.98 11.75 25.15
N GLY A 216 19.96 11.79 26.01
CA GLY A 216 20.09 11.43 27.40
C GLY A 216 20.28 9.93 27.64
N GLN A 217 19.49 9.06 26.97
CA GLN A 217 19.57 7.62 27.18
C GLN A 217 20.48 6.91 26.16
N LEU A 218 20.51 7.36 24.91
CA LEU A 218 21.18 6.66 23.80
C LEU A 218 22.39 7.41 23.24
N ASN A 219 22.89 8.42 23.97
CA ASN A 219 24.12 9.17 23.65
C ASN A 219 24.17 9.67 22.18
N THR A 220 23.07 10.17 21.66
CA THR A 220 22.89 10.61 20.26
C THR A 220 23.11 9.57 19.18
N VAL A 221 23.49 8.35 19.51
CA VAL A 221 23.79 7.26 18.54
C VAL A 221 22.65 7.01 17.55
N PRO A 222 21.33 7.13 17.90
CA PRO A 222 20.25 6.96 16.93
C PRO A 222 20.29 7.94 15.76
N ILE A 223 20.90 9.13 15.92
CA ILE A 223 20.93 10.17 14.89
C ILE A 223 21.54 9.65 13.58
N LYS A 224 22.67 8.93 13.65
CA LYS A 224 23.32 8.37 12.46
C LYS A 224 22.42 7.34 11.72
N TYR A 225 21.59 6.58 12.45
CA TYR A 225 20.66 5.62 11.86
C TYR A 225 19.47 6.30 11.20
N PHE A 226 18.92 7.34 11.82
CA PHE A 226 17.91 8.17 11.22
C PHE A 226 18.43 8.93 9.99
N ALA A 227 19.65 9.46 10.06
CA ALA A 227 20.29 10.17 8.96
C ALA A 227 20.55 9.25 7.77
N ASP A 228 21.15 8.07 7.98
CA ASP A 228 21.33 7.04 6.95
C ASP A 228 19.99 6.68 6.29
N TRP A 229 18.97 6.38 7.11
CA TRP A 229 17.66 6.02 6.61
C TRP A 229 17.04 7.10 5.72
N THR A 230 16.94 8.34 6.22
CA THR A 230 16.30 9.42 5.45
C THR A 230 17.14 9.85 4.26
N GLN A 231 18.47 9.71 4.31
CA GLN A 231 19.37 9.96 3.16
C GLN A 231 19.12 8.91 2.06
N ARG A 232 19.00 7.63 2.41
CA ARG A 232 18.70 6.56 1.43
C ARG A 232 17.34 6.76 0.78
N VAL A 233 16.32 7.12 1.58
CA VAL A 233 15.00 7.49 1.06
C VAL A 233 15.09 8.69 0.11
N ALA A 234 15.85 9.73 0.47
CA ALA A 234 16.06 10.90 -0.38
C ALA A 234 16.78 10.57 -1.69
N ASN A 235 17.66 9.57 -1.66
CA ASN A 235 18.36 9.04 -2.84
C ASN A 235 17.48 8.09 -3.69
N GLY A 236 16.22 7.90 -3.33
CA GLY A 236 15.27 7.08 -4.09
C GLY A 236 15.22 5.61 -3.72
N GLU A 237 15.84 5.19 -2.61
CA GLU A 237 15.70 3.81 -2.13
C GLU A 237 14.25 3.56 -1.68
N LEU A 238 13.70 2.43 -2.11
CA LEU A 238 12.32 2.05 -1.87
C LEU A 238 12.25 0.89 -0.86
N PRO A 239 11.17 0.80 -0.09
CA PRO A 239 10.93 -0.35 0.77
C PRO A 239 10.65 -1.61 -0.06
N ALA A 240 10.76 -2.76 0.59
CA ALA A 240 10.35 -4.02 0.00
C ALA A 240 8.93 -3.93 -0.57
N LYS A 241 8.72 -4.53 -1.75
CA LYS A 241 7.42 -4.54 -2.42
C LYS A 241 6.37 -5.14 -1.49
N ALA A 242 5.27 -4.43 -1.30
CA ALA A 242 4.14 -4.95 -0.53
C ALA A 242 3.50 -6.13 -1.27
N PRO A 243 3.08 -7.20 -0.55
CA PRO A 243 2.40 -8.32 -1.17
C PRO A 243 1.07 -7.86 -1.77
N THR A 244 0.78 -8.33 -2.97
CA THR A 244 -0.54 -8.16 -3.59
C THR A 244 -1.45 -9.32 -3.17
N PRO A 245 -2.75 -9.09 -2.89
CA PRO A 245 -3.70 -10.15 -2.63
C PRO A 245 -3.74 -11.18 -3.76
N ALA A 246 -3.96 -12.46 -3.42
CA ALA A 246 -4.25 -13.48 -4.40
C ALA A 246 -5.56 -13.13 -5.15
N GLY A 247 -5.62 -13.37 -6.47
CA GLY A 247 -6.78 -13.03 -7.30
C GLY A 247 -6.71 -11.65 -7.96
N ARG A 248 -5.74 -10.81 -7.62
CA ARG A 248 -5.44 -9.63 -8.42
C ARG A 248 -4.94 -10.07 -9.78
N GLY A 249 -5.56 -9.58 -10.83
CA GLY A 249 -5.06 -9.77 -12.18
C GLY A 249 -3.61 -9.27 -12.27
N ALA A 250 -2.67 -10.22 -12.32
CA ALA A 250 -1.25 -9.94 -12.43
C ALA A 250 -0.90 -9.53 -13.88
#